data_c529378e95b6cc9b7d8b9349f3957da1
#
_entry.id   c529378e95b6cc9b7d8b9349f3957da1
#
_cell.length_a   1.000
_cell.length_b   1.000
_cell.length_c   1.000
_cell.angle_alpha   90.00
_cell.angle_beta   90.00
_cell.angle_gamma   90.00
#
_symmetry.space_group_name_H-M   'P 1'
#
loop_
_entity.id
_entity.type
_entity.pdbx_description
1 polymer ?
#
loop_
_entity_poly.entity_id
_entity_poly.type
_entity_poly.pdbx_seq_one_letter_code
_entity_poly.pdbx_strand_id
1 'polypeptide(L)'
;MSLFSTTYDVIVVGGGHAGSEAAAASANMGASTLLITMSLQNIAQMSCNPAMGGIAKGQIVREIDALGGYSAIVTDKTAIQFKMLNKSKGPAMWSPRAQSDRMRFAEEWRNMLEQTDNLDFYQDSVNGLLFDGNKIIGVKTVLGLEIKSKTVILTAGTFLNGLIHIGDKTFGGGRAGESASTGITEDLVAKGFESGRMKTGTPPRVDSRSLDYSKMTEQPGDENPEKFSFSPLTKSLVKQRSCYLTYTNPKVHELLREGFDRSPMFNGRIQSTGPRYCPSVEDKVDRFASKERHQMFIEPEGWNTVEIYVNGFSTSLPEDIQDKAIRAVEGFKNVKFLRYGYAIEYDYFPPTQLTHSLETKLIENLFFAGQINGTTGYEEAASQGLMAGVNAVLKINNKEPFILKRSEAYIGVLIDDLITKGTEEPYRMFTSRAEYRTLLRQDNADLRLTPRSFEIGLASKERMERVLEKQEKTTLLIDFLNTQSVKKEIVNPILKEKGLALVSQSMKLFKIAARPQLSFNDFLIIKELNDFVINNSIDEEIIEQVEIHLKYSGYIEKERNNADKLNRLENVSIPQSFDYTKVKSLSFEAREKLTNIKPTSISQASRISGVSPSDISVLLVYMGR
;
A
#
# COMPACT_ATOMS: atom_id res chain seq x y z
N MET A 1 -13.63 -29.58 13.15
CA MET A 1 -13.97 -29.28 14.56
C MET A 1 -15.17 -28.35 14.56
N SER A 2 -15.99 -28.35 15.63
CA SER A 2 -17.11 -27.42 15.71
C SER A 2 -16.63 -26.02 16.11
N LEU A 3 -17.14 -24.96 15.49
CA LEU A 3 -16.85 -23.56 15.85
C LEU A 3 -17.15 -23.27 17.35
N PHE A 4 -18.09 -23.99 17.93
CA PHE A 4 -18.49 -23.82 19.35
C PHE A 4 -17.45 -24.35 20.36
N SER A 5 -16.54 -25.22 19.95
CA SER A 5 -15.57 -25.88 20.84
C SER A 5 -14.11 -25.55 20.48
N THR A 6 -13.89 -24.90 19.38
CA THR A 6 -12.54 -24.56 18.90
C THR A 6 -12.09 -23.21 19.46
N THR A 7 -10.88 -23.15 20.00
CA THR A 7 -10.20 -21.89 20.29
C THR A 7 -9.15 -21.70 19.21
N TYR A 8 -9.33 -20.69 18.37
CA TYR A 8 -8.36 -20.34 17.32
C TYR A 8 -7.13 -19.61 17.91
N ASP A 9 -6.02 -19.72 17.24
CA ASP A 9 -4.86 -18.89 17.56
C ASP A 9 -5.10 -17.43 17.15
N VAL A 10 -5.65 -17.23 15.95
CA VAL A 10 -5.93 -15.91 15.38
C VAL A 10 -7.35 -15.87 14.81
N ILE A 11 -8.14 -14.88 15.18
CA ILE A 11 -9.36 -14.51 14.45
C ILE A 11 -9.09 -13.20 13.69
N VAL A 12 -9.36 -13.20 12.38
CA VAL A 12 -9.34 -12.02 11.53
C VAL A 12 -10.77 -11.60 11.23
N VAL A 13 -11.13 -10.36 11.57
CA VAL A 13 -12.46 -9.79 11.37
C VAL A 13 -12.45 -8.87 10.16
N GLY A 14 -13.12 -9.28 9.08
CA GLY A 14 -13.19 -8.57 7.82
C GLY A 14 -12.30 -9.18 6.73
N GLY A 15 -12.90 -9.50 5.57
CA GLY A 15 -12.23 -10.13 4.43
C GLY A 15 -11.73 -9.15 3.35
N GLY A 16 -11.42 -7.89 3.72
CA GLY A 16 -10.81 -6.92 2.79
C GLY A 16 -9.31 -7.18 2.56
N HIS A 17 -8.62 -6.28 1.85
CA HIS A 17 -7.17 -6.44 1.55
C HIS A 17 -6.32 -6.67 2.81
N ALA A 18 -6.61 -5.94 3.91
CA ALA A 18 -5.90 -6.14 5.17
C ALA A 18 -6.21 -7.52 5.77
N GLY A 19 -7.49 -7.91 5.82
CA GLY A 19 -7.89 -9.19 6.40
C GLY A 19 -7.38 -10.38 5.61
N SER A 20 -7.38 -10.30 4.29
CA SER A 20 -6.86 -11.36 3.42
C SER A 20 -5.36 -11.60 3.62
N GLU A 21 -4.56 -10.53 3.67
CA GLU A 21 -3.12 -10.67 3.97
C GLU A 21 -2.86 -11.09 5.42
N ALA A 22 -3.64 -10.60 6.39
CA ALA A 22 -3.49 -11.00 7.79
C ALA A 22 -3.80 -12.49 7.98
N ALA A 23 -4.87 -12.98 7.36
CA ALA A 23 -5.26 -14.39 7.43
C ALA A 23 -4.22 -15.30 6.76
N ALA A 24 -3.77 -14.93 5.55
CA ALA A 24 -2.73 -15.66 4.84
C ALA A 24 -1.42 -15.71 5.64
N ALA A 25 -0.96 -14.57 6.16
CA ALA A 25 0.29 -14.50 6.92
C ALA A 25 0.22 -15.33 8.20
N SER A 26 -0.87 -15.21 8.96
CA SER A 26 -1.05 -15.98 10.21
C SER A 26 -1.08 -17.48 9.94
N ALA A 27 -1.85 -17.93 8.96
CA ALA A 27 -1.99 -19.34 8.62
C ALA A 27 -0.68 -19.93 8.05
N ASN A 28 0.02 -19.21 7.16
CA ASN A 28 1.30 -19.62 6.61
C ASN A 28 2.41 -19.74 7.67
N MET A 29 2.32 -19.02 8.79
CA MET A 29 3.19 -19.17 9.95
C MET A 29 2.75 -20.30 10.90
N GLY A 30 1.75 -21.11 10.52
CA GLY A 30 1.30 -22.30 11.24
C GLY A 30 0.24 -22.04 12.32
N ALA A 31 -0.29 -20.84 12.45
CA ALA A 31 -1.35 -20.55 13.42
C ALA A 31 -2.72 -21.03 12.91
N SER A 32 -3.52 -21.66 13.79
CA SER A 32 -4.91 -21.96 13.47
C SER A 32 -5.69 -20.65 13.35
N THR A 33 -6.13 -20.32 12.15
CA THR A 33 -6.65 -18.99 11.81
C THR A 33 -8.10 -19.09 11.33
N LEU A 34 -8.98 -18.20 11.80
CA LEU A 34 -10.34 -18.05 11.30
C LEU A 34 -10.53 -16.66 10.67
N LEU A 35 -10.91 -16.63 9.40
CA LEU A 35 -11.34 -15.40 8.72
C LEU A 35 -12.87 -15.31 8.79
N ILE A 36 -13.38 -14.28 9.50
CA ILE A 36 -14.80 -13.97 9.56
C ILE A 36 -15.10 -12.79 8.64
N THR A 37 -16.01 -12.97 7.69
CA THR A 37 -16.41 -11.92 6.75
C THR A 37 -17.90 -11.99 6.45
N MET A 38 -18.53 -10.85 6.17
CA MET A 38 -19.95 -10.76 5.82
C MET A 38 -20.27 -11.44 4.48
N SER A 39 -19.28 -11.54 3.58
CA SER A 39 -19.45 -12.17 2.27
C SER A 39 -18.15 -12.82 1.82
N LEU A 40 -18.17 -14.13 1.65
CA LEU A 40 -17.05 -14.89 1.07
C LEU A 40 -16.82 -14.57 -0.42
N GLN A 41 -17.86 -14.07 -1.12
CA GLN A 41 -17.75 -13.69 -2.53
C GLN A 41 -17.01 -12.35 -2.73
N ASN A 42 -16.95 -11.54 -1.67
CA ASN A 42 -16.37 -10.19 -1.72
C ASN A 42 -15.00 -10.10 -1.04
N ILE A 43 -14.32 -11.22 -0.81
CA ILE A 43 -12.95 -11.26 -0.26
C ILE A 43 -12.03 -10.40 -1.14
N ALA A 44 -11.29 -9.49 -0.50
CA ALA A 44 -10.37 -8.54 -1.13
C ALA A 44 -10.95 -7.75 -2.32
N GLN A 45 -12.28 -7.57 -2.38
CA GLN A 45 -12.91 -6.85 -3.48
C GLN A 45 -12.39 -5.42 -3.60
N MET A 46 -12.02 -5.02 -4.82
CA MET A 46 -11.64 -3.65 -5.15
C MET A 46 -12.86 -2.73 -5.14
N SER A 47 -13.12 -2.05 -4.03
CA SER A 47 -14.31 -1.19 -3.83
C SER A 47 -14.20 0.14 -4.57
N CYS A 48 -12.98 0.64 -4.81
CA CYS A 48 -12.67 1.87 -5.51
C CYS A 48 -12.11 1.54 -6.92
N ASN A 49 -11.01 2.18 -7.34
CA ASN A 49 -10.41 1.90 -8.65
C ASN A 49 -9.89 0.44 -8.74
N PRO A 50 -10.08 -0.24 -9.88
CA PRO A 50 -9.62 -1.61 -10.05
C PRO A 50 -8.12 -1.65 -10.42
N ALA A 51 -7.27 -1.14 -9.55
CA ALA A 51 -5.84 -1.06 -9.79
C ALA A 51 -5.02 -1.25 -8.52
N MET A 52 -3.88 -1.92 -8.65
CA MET A 52 -2.87 -2.09 -7.61
C MET A 52 -1.59 -1.34 -7.96
N GLY A 53 -0.91 -0.79 -6.95
CA GLY A 53 0.34 -0.08 -7.12
C GLY A 53 0.18 1.39 -7.51
N GLY A 54 1.21 1.91 -8.18
CA GLY A 54 1.38 3.33 -8.45
C GLY A 54 2.43 3.96 -7.54
N ILE A 55 2.56 5.28 -7.57
CA ILE A 55 3.63 6.02 -6.89
C ILE A 55 3.67 5.69 -5.40
N ALA A 56 4.81 5.20 -4.92
CA ALA A 56 5.09 4.64 -3.60
C ALA A 56 4.31 3.34 -3.26
N LYS A 57 3.14 3.14 -3.83
CA LYS A 57 2.28 1.98 -3.57
C LYS A 57 2.78 0.73 -4.27
N GLY A 58 3.34 0.87 -5.48
CA GLY A 58 4.00 -0.22 -6.17
C GLY A 58 5.16 -0.81 -5.36
N GLN A 59 5.92 0.06 -4.68
CA GLN A 59 6.97 -0.36 -3.76
C GLN A 59 6.41 -1.20 -2.60
N ILE A 60 5.29 -0.78 -1.99
CA ILE A 60 4.63 -1.52 -0.92
C ILE A 60 4.18 -2.91 -1.40
N VAL A 61 3.59 -3.02 -2.60
CA VAL A 61 3.16 -4.33 -3.15
C VAL A 61 4.36 -5.26 -3.36
N ARG A 62 5.48 -4.74 -3.85
CA ARG A 62 6.73 -5.50 -3.98
C ARG A 62 7.29 -5.92 -2.61
N GLU A 63 7.16 -5.08 -1.58
CA GLU A 63 7.57 -5.41 -0.21
C GLU A 63 6.66 -6.47 0.42
N ILE A 64 5.34 -6.40 0.20
CA ILE A 64 4.39 -7.44 0.61
C ILE A 64 4.79 -8.79 -0.02
N ASP A 65 5.07 -8.81 -1.32
CA ASP A 65 5.50 -10.02 -2.03
C ASP A 65 6.82 -10.56 -1.48
N ALA A 66 7.81 -9.70 -1.27
CA ALA A 66 9.11 -10.07 -0.71
C ALA A 66 9.00 -10.72 0.67
N LEU A 67 8.02 -10.29 1.46
CA LEU A 67 7.70 -10.86 2.78
C LEU A 67 6.93 -12.19 2.69
N GLY A 68 6.36 -12.54 1.54
CA GLY A 68 5.59 -13.77 1.36
C GLY A 68 4.08 -13.58 1.29
N GLY A 69 3.60 -12.32 1.19
CA GLY A 69 2.18 -12.00 0.98
C GLY A 69 1.69 -12.33 -0.43
N TYR A 70 0.39 -12.27 -0.64
CA TYR A 70 -0.28 -12.75 -1.85
C TYR A 70 -0.70 -11.65 -2.82
N SER A 71 -0.79 -10.38 -2.37
CA SER A 71 -1.30 -9.27 -3.18
C SER A 71 -0.64 -9.13 -4.57
N ALA A 72 0.67 -9.30 -4.65
CA ALA A 72 1.40 -9.19 -5.92
C ALA A 72 1.09 -10.37 -6.86
N ILE A 73 1.01 -11.59 -6.33
CA ILE A 73 0.69 -12.80 -7.09
C ILE A 73 -0.72 -12.69 -7.68
N VAL A 74 -1.70 -12.31 -6.85
CA VAL A 74 -3.09 -12.10 -7.29
C VAL A 74 -3.16 -10.99 -8.33
N THR A 75 -2.41 -9.89 -8.13
CA THR A 75 -2.35 -8.79 -9.10
C THR A 75 -1.85 -9.27 -10.45
N ASP A 76 -0.74 -10.00 -10.50
CA ASP A 76 -0.18 -10.51 -11.76
C ASP A 76 -1.13 -11.46 -12.49
N LYS A 77 -1.80 -12.37 -11.75
CA LYS A 77 -2.76 -13.34 -12.32
C LYS A 77 -4.03 -12.68 -12.87
N THR A 78 -4.37 -11.49 -12.39
CA THR A 78 -5.65 -10.83 -12.70
C THR A 78 -5.48 -9.48 -13.41
N ALA A 79 -4.26 -9.06 -13.66
CA ALA A 79 -3.97 -7.82 -14.36
C ALA A 79 -4.54 -7.81 -15.78
N ILE A 80 -5.00 -6.63 -16.20
CA ILE A 80 -5.44 -6.35 -17.57
C ILE A 80 -4.56 -5.30 -18.26
N GLN A 81 -3.77 -4.56 -17.47
CA GLN A 81 -2.78 -3.61 -17.97
C GLN A 81 -1.65 -3.47 -16.93
N PHE A 82 -0.44 -3.28 -17.38
CA PHE A 82 0.72 -2.96 -16.54
C PHE A 82 1.45 -1.72 -17.05
N LYS A 83 1.91 -0.90 -16.12
CA LYS A 83 2.71 0.29 -16.44
C LYS A 83 3.72 0.61 -15.34
N MET A 84 5.00 0.77 -15.71
CA MET A 84 6.02 1.28 -14.82
C MET A 84 5.97 2.81 -14.81
N LEU A 85 5.45 3.40 -13.74
CA LEU A 85 5.39 4.85 -13.61
C LEU A 85 6.75 5.44 -13.23
N ASN A 86 6.98 6.71 -13.63
CA ASN A 86 8.20 7.45 -13.34
C ASN A 86 9.50 6.83 -13.89
N LYS A 87 9.44 6.03 -14.94
CA LYS A 87 10.61 5.35 -15.53
C LYS A 87 11.73 6.34 -15.88
N SER A 88 11.39 7.54 -16.35
CA SER A 88 12.34 8.62 -16.68
C SER A 88 13.03 9.29 -15.46
N LYS A 89 12.54 9.04 -14.23
CA LYS A 89 13.06 9.68 -13.01
C LYS A 89 14.07 8.81 -12.25
N GLY A 90 14.44 7.67 -12.80
CA GLY A 90 15.39 6.73 -12.23
C GLY A 90 14.78 5.73 -11.22
N PRO A 91 15.56 4.67 -10.86
CA PRO A 91 15.07 3.48 -10.17
C PRO A 91 14.49 3.76 -8.78
N ALA A 92 14.95 4.79 -8.07
CA ALA A 92 14.38 5.21 -6.78
C ALA A 92 12.92 5.68 -6.86
N MET A 93 12.45 6.02 -8.07
CA MET A 93 11.10 6.55 -8.33
C MET A 93 10.24 5.59 -9.16
N TRP A 94 10.80 4.52 -9.69
CA TRP A 94 10.04 3.52 -10.44
C TRP A 94 8.95 2.91 -9.58
N SER A 95 7.75 2.94 -10.11
CA SER A 95 6.57 2.57 -9.34
C SER A 95 5.64 1.74 -10.23
N PRO A 96 5.63 0.41 -10.08
CA PRO A 96 4.76 -0.44 -10.87
C PRO A 96 3.29 -0.19 -10.53
N ARG A 97 2.43 -0.21 -11.57
CA ARG A 97 0.98 -0.13 -11.46
C ARG A 97 0.32 -1.12 -12.41
N ALA A 98 -0.59 -1.92 -11.91
CA ALA A 98 -1.43 -2.78 -12.71
C ALA A 98 -2.90 -2.39 -12.58
N GLN A 99 -3.59 -2.33 -13.71
CA GLN A 99 -5.04 -2.37 -13.75
C GLN A 99 -5.47 -3.83 -13.68
N SER A 100 -6.44 -4.14 -12.82
CA SER A 100 -6.86 -5.52 -12.57
C SER A 100 -8.28 -5.78 -13.04
N ASP A 101 -8.59 -7.02 -13.40
CA ASP A 101 -9.95 -7.51 -13.53
C ASP A 101 -10.53 -7.68 -12.12
N ARG A 102 -11.44 -6.78 -11.76
CA ARG A 102 -12.00 -6.68 -10.41
C ARG A 102 -12.66 -7.96 -9.92
N MET A 103 -13.40 -8.64 -10.80
CA MET A 103 -14.11 -9.87 -10.44
C MET A 103 -13.12 -11.02 -10.24
N ARG A 104 -12.19 -11.18 -11.18
CA ARG A 104 -11.15 -12.21 -11.09
C ARG A 104 -10.19 -11.98 -9.91
N PHE A 105 -9.96 -10.71 -9.54
CA PHE A 105 -9.11 -10.38 -8.40
C PHE A 105 -9.70 -10.92 -7.08
N ALA A 106 -11.00 -10.74 -6.86
CA ALA A 106 -11.67 -11.29 -5.67
C ALA A 106 -11.73 -12.83 -5.70
N GLU A 107 -12.00 -13.40 -6.89
CA GLU A 107 -12.02 -14.85 -7.10
C GLU A 107 -10.64 -15.48 -6.82
N GLU A 108 -9.58 -14.91 -7.39
CA GLU A 108 -8.22 -15.42 -7.21
C GLU A 108 -7.74 -15.31 -5.76
N TRP A 109 -8.06 -14.20 -5.07
CA TRP A 109 -7.80 -14.07 -3.65
C TRP A 109 -8.47 -15.17 -2.84
N ARG A 110 -9.76 -15.39 -3.10
CA ARG A 110 -10.51 -16.45 -2.43
C ARG A 110 -9.88 -17.83 -2.69
N ASN A 111 -9.58 -18.13 -3.95
CA ASN A 111 -8.95 -19.40 -4.32
C ASN A 111 -7.61 -19.62 -3.61
N MET A 112 -6.76 -18.60 -3.52
CA MET A 112 -5.48 -18.69 -2.81
C MET A 112 -5.66 -18.91 -1.32
N LEU A 113 -6.62 -18.22 -0.69
CA LEU A 113 -6.89 -18.38 0.73
C LEU A 113 -7.48 -19.76 1.03
N GLU A 114 -8.39 -20.28 0.20
CA GLU A 114 -8.98 -21.62 0.34
C GLU A 114 -7.96 -22.75 0.17
N GLN A 115 -6.81 -22.49 -0.48
CA GLN A 115 -5.67 -23.40 -0.62
C GLN A 115 -4.61 -23.22 0.47
N THR A 116 -4.80 -22.28 1.39
CA THR A 116 -3.86 -22.01 2.49
C THR A 116 -4.19 -22.92 3.67
N ASP A 117 -3.22 -23.74 4.08
CA ASP A 117 -3.34 -24.59 5.25
C ASP A 117 -3.59 -23.77 6.54
N ASN A 118 -4.23 -24.37 7.54
CA ASN A 118 -4.55 -23.76 8.84
C ASN A 118 -5.50 -22.56 8.79
N LEU A 119 -6.21 -22.34 7.67
CA LEU A 119 -7.14 -21.24 7.50
C LEU A 119 -8.57 -21.74 7.33
N ASP A 120 -9.42 -21.37 8.29
CA ASP A 120 -10.87 -21.59 8.24
C ASP A 120 -11.61 -20.29 7.88
N PHE A 121 -12.84 -20.44 7.36
CA PHE A 121 -13.72 -19.33 6.98
C PHE A 121 -15.06 -19.42 7.68
N TYR A 122 -15.58 -18.27 8.06
CA TYR A 122 -16.94 -18.18 8.55
C TYR A 122 -17.65 -16.94 7.97
N GLN A 123 -18.80 -17.15 7.36
CA GLN A 123 -19.58 -16.05 6.80
C GLN A 123 -20.59 -15.55 7.81
N ASP A 124 -20.24 -14.46 8.49
CA ASP A 124 -21.12 -13.71 9.39
C ASP A 124 -20.56 -12.31 9.60
N SER A 125 -21.30 -11.45 10.26
CA SER A 125 -20.83 -10.15 10.73
C SER A 125 -20.48 -10.22 12.22
N VAL A 126 -19.34 -9.68 12.60
CA VAL A 126 -18.97 -9.51 14.00
C VAL A 126 -19.58 -8.21 14.51
N ASN A 127 -20.31 -8.28 15.64
CA ASN A 127 -20.97 -7.16 16.28
C ASN A 127 -20.54 -6.95 17.75
N GLY A 128 -19.60 -7.74 18.25
CA GLY A 128 -19.10 -7.59 19.62
C GLY A 128 -17.75 -8.25 19.82
N LEU A 129 -17.05 -7.82 20.86
CA LEU A 129 -15.74 -8.29 21.26
C LEU A 129 -15.81 -8.93 22.65
N LEU A 130 -15.14 -10.05 22.85
CA LEU A 130 -15.11 -10.77 24.13
C LEU A 130 -13.80 -10.44 24.86
N PHE A 131 -13.92 -9.97 26.09
CA PHE A 131 -12.76 -9.55 26.91
C PHE A 131 -12.67 -10.32 28.22
N ASP A 132 -11.45 -10.57 28.66
CA ASP A 132 -11.11 -10.95 30.01
C ASP A 132 -10.19 -9.86 30.59
N GLY A 133 -10.75 -8.97 31.42
CA GLY A 133 -10.03 -7.77 31.88
C GLY A 133 -9.62 -6.86 30.71
N ASN A 134 -8.30 -6.71 30.54
CA ASN A 134 -7.67 -5.91 29.47
C ASN A 134 -7.11 -6.81 28.34
N LYS A 135 -7.62 -8.00 28.17
CA LYS A 135 -7.21 -8.95 27.15
C LYS A 135 -8.39 -9.34 26.27
N ILE A 136 -8.20 -9.37 24.96
CA ILE A 136 -9.18 -9.95 24.03
C ILE A 136 -9.13 -11.48 24.12
N ILE A 137 -10.30 -12.13 24.14
CA ILE A 137 -10.42 -13.60 24.19
C ILE A 137 -11.31 -14.18 23.09
N GLY A 138 -11.82 -13.34 22.19
CA GLY A 138 -12.67 -13.78 21.08
C GLY A 138 -13.60 -12.69 20.57
N VAL A 139 -14.56 -13.12 19.76
CA VAL A 139 -15.54 -12.24 19.12
C VAL A 139 -16.94 -12.81 19.24
N LYS A 140 -17.95 -11.93 19.11
CA LYS A 140 -19.36 -12.28 19.03
C LYS A 140 -19.90 -11.90 17.65
N THR A 141 -20.67 -12.79 17.05
CA THR A 141 -21.27 -12.55 15.73
C THR A 141 -22.73 -12.11 15.86
N VAL A 142 -23.28 -11.57 14.76
CA VAL A 142 -24.68 -11.13 14.69
C VAL A 142 -25.65 -12.31 14.92
N LEU A 143 -25.30 -13.53 14.49
CA LEU A 143 -26.06 -14.75 14.76
C LEU A 143 -25.94 -15.23 16.20
N GLY A 144 -25.19 -14.53 17.06
CA GLY A 144 -25.07 -14.81 18.49
C GLY A 144 -23.98 -15.83 18.84
N LEU A 145 -23.12 -16.23 17.91
CA LEU A 145 -21.98 -17.10 18.19
C LEU A 145 -20.89 -16.36 18.93
N GLU A 146 -20.38 -16.95 20.01
CA GLU A 146 -19.17 -16.52 20.69
C GLU A 146 -18.02 -17.46 20.28
N ILE A 147 -17.05 -16.91 19.55
CA ILE A 147 -15.91 -17.67 19.02
C ILE A 147 -14.65 -17.21 19.75
N LYS A 148 -13.97 -18.15 20.40
CA LYS A 148 -12.77 -17.88 21.22
C LYS A 148 -11.51 -17.88 20.39
N SER A 149 -10.57 -16.99 20.75
CA SER A 149 -9.24 -16.96 20.16
C SER A 149 -8.20 -16.42 21.14
N LYS A 150 -6.92 -16.69 20.83
CA LYS A 150 -5.79 -16.10 21.57
C LYS A 150 -5.53 -14.66 21.17
N THR A 151 -5.75 -14.31 19.87
CA THR A 151 -5.59 -12.96 19.33
C THR A 151 -6.70 -12.64 18.35
N VAL A 152 -7.02 -11.34 18.20
CA VAL A 152 -8.00 -10.82 17.23
C VAL A 152 -7.38 -9.70 16.41
N ILE A 153 -7.58 -9.73 15.10
CA ILE A 153 -7.15 -8.68 14.18
C ILE A 153 -8.40 -8.04 13.56
N LEU A 154 -8.64 -6.75 13.83
CA LEU A 154 -9.75 -5.99 13.26
C LEU A 154 -9.31 -5.30 11.96
N THR A 155 -10.03 -5.59 10.88
CA THR A 155 -9.76 -5.07 9.53
C THR A 155 -11.03 -4.55 8.84
N ALA A 156 -11.83 -3.80 9.58
CA ALA A 156 -13.23 -3.49 9.28
C ALA A 156 -13.46 -2.57 8.05
N GLY A 157 -12.43 -1.99 7.45
CA GLY A 157 -12.57 -1.15 6.25
C GLY A 157 -13.48 0.07 6.48
N THR A 158 -14.45 0.28 5.60
CA THR A 158 -15.45 1.37 5.66
C THR A 158 -16.75 0.95 6.35
N PHE A 159 -16.75 -0.18 7.07
CA PHE A 159 -17.99 -0.80 7.53
C PHE A 159 -18.41 -0.39 8.94
N LEU A 160 -17.45 0.02 9.84
CA LEU A 160 -17.79 0.42 11.21
C LEU A 160 -18.69 1.67 11.19
N ASN A 161 -19.94 1.48 11.63
CA ASN A 161 -20.98 2.50 11.60
C ASN A 161 -21.05 3.24 10.26
N GLY A 162 -20.85 2.48 9.15
CA GLY A 162 -20.75 2.99 7.79
C GLY A 162 -22.05 3.67 7.36
N LEU A 163 -21.91 4.86 6.74
CA LEU A 163 -23.03 5.70 6.32
C LEU A 163 -22.76 6.22 4.90
N ILE A 164 -23.62 5.84 3.96
CA ILE A 164 -23.53 6.22 2.55
C ILE A 164 -24.37 7.46 2.29
N HIS A 165 -23.81 8.41 1.54
CA HIS A 165 -24.43 9.68 1.15
C HIS A 165 -24.47 9.84 -0.35
N ILE A 166 -25.66 10.16 -0.91
CA ILE A 166 -25.88 10.55 -2.30
C ILE A 166 -26.86 11.73 -2.30
N GLY A 167 -26.38 12.96 -2.50
CA GLY A 167 -27.18 14.16 -2.42
C GLY A 167 -27.93 14.24 -1.09
N ASP A 168 -29.25 14.30 -1.17
CA ASP A 168 -30.12 14.40 0.00
C ASP A 168 -30.38 13.07 0.71
N LYS A 169 -29.94 11.93 0.12
CA LYS A 169 -30.19 10.59 0.64
C LYS A 169 -29.03 10.11 1.50
N THR A 170 -29.38 9.48 2.62
CA THR A 170 -28.41 8.88 3.55
C THR A 170 -28.95 7.53 4.02
N PHE A 171 -28.11 6.51 4.01
CA PHE A 171 -28.46 5.15 4.46
C PHE A 171 -27.26 4.40 5.00
N GLY A 172 -27.50 3.49 5.94
CA GLY A 172 -26.47 2.64 6.54
C GLY A 172 -25.87 1.67 5.54
N GLY A 173 -24.54 1.56 5.53
CA GLY A 173 -23.83 0.62 4.66
C GLY A 173 -22.33 0.87 4.67
N GLY A 174 -21.55 -0.18 4.53
CA GLY A 174 -20.09 -0.10 4.37
C GLY A 174 -19.66 0.04 2.92
N ARG A 175 -20.51 -0.39 1.99
CA ARG A 175 -20.38 -0.29 0.53
C ARG A 175 -21.77 -0.40 -0.08
N ALA A 176 -21.96 0.12 -1.29
CA ALA A 176 -23.27 0.02 -1.97
C ALA A 176 -23.72 -1.44 -2.08
N GLY A 177 -24.91 -1.73 -1.50
CA GLY A 177 -25.48 -3.08 -1.43
C GLY A 177 -25.00 -3.94 -0.26
N GLU A 178 -24.19 -3.42 0.65
CA GLU A 178 -23.69 -4.14 1.82
C GLU A 178 -23.96 -3.36 3.11
N SER A 179 -24.41 -4.06 4.16
CA SER A 179 -24.77 -3.46 5.45
C SER A 179 -23.57 -2.89 6.19
N ALA A 180 -23.80 -1.95 7.09
CA ALA A 180 -22.81 -1.49 8.05
C ALA A 180 -22.56 -2.54 9.14
N SER A 181 -21.39 -2.50 9.76
CA SER A 181 -21.06 -3.25 10.98
C SER A 181 -21.21 -2.32 12.19
N THR A 182 -22.02 -2.73 13.17
CA THR A 182 -22.30 -1.98 14.40
C THR A 182 -21.92 -2.81 15.62
N GLY A 183 -21.68 -2.17 16.77
CA GLY A 183 -21.36 -2.81 18.04
C GLY A 183 -19.87 -2.82 18.39
N ILE A 184 -18.98 -3.02 17.42
CA ILE A 184 -17.51 -3.06 17.66
C ILE A 184 -16.98 -1.70 18.14
N THR A 185 -17.42 -0.60 17.52
CA THR A 185 -16.98 0.76 17.94
C THR A 185 -17.41 1.03 19.37
N GLU A 186 -18.64 0.69 19.72
CA GLU A 186 -19.20 0.88 21.04
C GLU A 186 -18.43 0.09 22.11
N ASP A 187 -18.10 -1.18 21.83
CA ASP A 187 -17.28 -2.01 22.71
C ASP A 187 -15.88 -1.43 22.94
N LEU A 188 -15.23 -0.94 21.88
CA LEU A 188 -13.90 -0.34 21.97
C LEU A 188 -13.94 0.98 22.74
N VAL A 189 -14.91 1.86 22.47
CA VAL A 189 -15.08 3.13 23.21
C VAL A 189 -15.36 2.86 24.70
N ALA A 190 -16.16 1.85 25.03
CA ALA A 190 -16.40 1.43 26.42
C ALA A 190 -15.11 0.94 27.13
N LYS A 191 -14.10 0.49 26.38
CA LYS A 191 -12.77 0.11 26.86
C LYS A 191 -11.78 1.27 26.89
N GLY A 192 -12.21 2.48 26.54
CA GLY A 192 -11.40 3.71 26.62
C GLY A 192 -10.67 4.07 25.32
N PHE A 193 -10.97 3.43 24.19
CA PHE A 193 -10.41 3.86 22.91
C PHE A 193 -11.03 5.17 22.44
N GLU A 194 -10.20 6.04 21.92
CA GLU A 194 -10.63 7.21 21.16
C GLU A 194 -11.02 6.77 19.74
N SER A 195 -12.15 7.24 19.26
CA SER A 195 -12.63 7.03 17.90
C SER A 195 -12.92 8.35 17.21
N GLY A 196 -12.89 8.34 15.89
CA GLY A 196 -13.30 9.47 15.06
C GLY A 196 -13.99 8.99 13.81
N ARG A 197 -14.41 9.92 12.96
CA ARG A 197 -15.03 9.59 11.67
C ARG A 197 -14.19 10.10 10.52
N MET A 198 -14.05 9.26 9.51
CA MET A 198 -13.42 9.61 8.23
C MET A 198 -14.40 9.43 7.08
N LYS A 199 -14.10 10.13 5.98
CA LYS A 199 -14.90 10.06 4.76
C LYS A 199 -14.05 9.64 3.59
N THR A 200 -14.60 8.77 2.75
CA THR A 200 -14.08 8.51 1.40
C THR A 200 -15.22 8.59 0.38
N GLY A 201 -14.92 8.37 -0.89
CA GLY A 201 -15.94 8.40 -1.94
C GLY A 201 -15.53 7.57 -3.14
N THR A 202 -16.50 7.26 -3.97
CA THR A 202 -16.30 6.53 -5.21
C THR A 202 -17.00 7.25 -6.37
N PRO A 203 -16.44 7.22 -7.60
CA PRO A 203 -17.10 7.75 -8.78
C PRO A 203 -18.19 6.80 -9.30
N PRO A 204 -19.02 7.27 -10.24
CA PRO A 204 -20.00 6.43 -10.92
C PRO A 204 -19.33 5.32 -11.73
N ARG A 205 -20.14 4.28 -11.99
CA ARG A 205 -19.85 3.23 -12.97
C ARG A 205 -20.78 3.39 -14.14
N VAL A 206 -20.21 3.25 -15.34
CA VAL A 206 -20.95 3.46 -16.59
C VAL A 206 -20.73 2.29 -17.56
N ASP A 207 -21.66 2.14 -18.50
CA ASP A 207 -21.60 1.12 -19.54
C ASP A 207 -20.66 1.57 -20.69
N SER A 208 -19.59 0.84 -20.93
CA SER A 208 -18.57 1.10 -21.95
C SER A 208 -19.15 1.22 -23.36
N ARG A 209 -20.25 0.51 -23.66
CA ARG A 209 -20.93 0.52 -24.96
C ARG A 209 -21.65 1.84 -25.26
N SER A 210 -21.85 2.67 -24.23
CA SER A 210 -22.48 3.98 -24.33
C SER A 210 -21.51 5.14 -24.47
N LEU A 211 -20.19 4.87 -24.48
CA LEU A 211 -19.13 5.86 -24.55
C LEU A 211 -18.60 6.00 -25.98
N ASP A 212 -18.24 7.23 -26.36
CA ASP A 212 -17.57 7.54 -27.62
C ASP A 212 -16.04 7.71 -27.36
N TYR A 213 -15.32 6.63 -27.52
CA TYR A 213 -13.86 6.58 -27.31
C TYR A 213 -13.07 7.41 -28.33
N SER A 214 -13.66 7.77 -29.50
CA SER A 214 -13.00 8.63 -30.48
C SER A 214 -12.74 10.05 -29.97
N LYS A 215 -13.41 10.45 -28.91
CA LYS A 215 -13.25 11.73 -28.21
C LYS A 215 -12.28 11.69 -27.02
N MET A 216 -11.63 10.55 -26.80
CA MET A 216 -10.75 10.32 -25.66
C MET A 216 -9.35 9.97 -26.14
N THR A 217 -8.35 10.21 -25.28
CA THR A 217 -6.96 9.82 -25.57
C THR A 217 -6.69 8.43 -24.99
N GLU A 218 -6.32 7.50 -25.84
CA GLU A 218 -5.95 6.15 -25.41
C GLU A 218 -4.69 6.18 -24.53
N GLN A 219 -4.69 5.37 -23.47
CA GLN A 219 -3.61 5.20 -22.52
C GLN A 219 -3.22 3.71 -22.48
N PRO A 220 -2.34 3.25 -23.38
CA PRO A 220 -1.89 1.87 -23.39
C PRO A 220 -0.99 1.56 -22.19
N GLY A 221 -0.81 0.28 -21.87
CA GLY A 221 0.22 -0.20 -20.97
C GLY A 221 1.61 -0.12 -21.59
N ASP A 222 2.61 -0.62 -20.87
CA ASP A 222 3.99 -0.72 -21.39
C ASP A 222 4.05 -1.79 -22.49
N GLU A 223 4.84 -1.57 -23.53
CA GLU A 223 5.02 -2.53 -24.66
C GLU A 223 5.60 -3.86 -24.16
N ASN A 224 6.57 -3.78 -23.27
CA ASN A 224 7.17 -4.92 -22.58
C ASN A 224 6.81 -4.82 -21.09
N PRO A 225 5.63 -5.32 -20.69
CA PRO A 225 5.19 -5.20 -19.31
C PRO A 225 6.00 -6.11 -18.40
N GLU A 226 6.42 -5.56 -17.28
CA GLU A 226 6.95 -6.32 -16.17
C GLU A 226 5.81 -6.97 -15.34
N LYS A 227 6.13 -7.53 -14.19
CA LYS A 227 5.16 -8.07 -13.23
C LYS A 227 5.48 -7.60 -11.81
N PHE A 228 4.53 -7.76 -10.90
CA PHE A 228 4.73 -7.37 -9.50
C PHE A 228 5.49 -8.42 -8.69
N SER A 229 5.13 -9.70 -8.83
CA SER A 229 5.66 -10.74 -7.95
C SER A 229 7.06 -11.20 -8.37
N PHE A 230 7.93 -11.40 -7.39
CA PHE A 230 9.22 -12.09 -7.58
C PHE A 230 9.04 -13.60 -7.81
N SER A 231 7.83 -14.14 -7.56
CA SER A 231 7.55 -15.57 -7.71
C SER A 231 7.58 -16.01 -9.17
N PRO A 232 8.14 -17.17 -9.50
CA PRO A 232 8.08 -17.78 -10.85
C PRO A 232 6.67 -18.28 -11.21
N LEU A 233 5.75 -18.33 -10.24
CA LEU A 233 4.37 -18.77 -10.45
C LEU A 233 3.53 -17.77 -11.27
N THR A 234 4.02 -16.56 -11.43
CA THR A 234 3.37 -15.50 -12.21
C THR A 234 4.20 -15.15 -13.44
N LYS A 235 3.52 -14.63 -14.46
CA LYS A 235 4.13 -14.19 -15.73
C LYS A 235 3.67 -12.79 -16.07
N SER A 236 4.49 -12.06 -16.82
CA SER A 236 4.13 -10.77 -17.41
C SER A 236 2.95 -10.92 -18.39
N LEU A 237 2.19 -9.84 -18.54
CA LEU A 237 1.06 -9.81 -19.45
C LEU A 237 1.51 -9.94 -20.92
N VAL A 238 0.86 -10.83 -21.67
CA VAL A 238 1.06 -10.95 -23.12
C VAL A 238 0.10 -10.03 -23.90
N LYS A 239 -1.09 -9.82 -23.35
CA LYS A 239 -2.14 -8.97 -23.94
C LYS A 239 -2.64 -7.98 -22.90
N GLN A 240 -2.89 -6.76 -23.33
CA GLN A 240 -3.35 -5.69 -22.43
C GLN A 240 -4.62 -5.00 -22.95
N ARG A 241 -5.36 -4.39 -22.02
CA ARG A 241 -6.53 -3.55 -22.30
C ARG A 241 -6.21 -2.12 -21.93
N SER A 242 -6.39 -1.17 -22.86
CA SER A 242 -6.11 0.24 -22.64
C SER A 242 -7.12 0.89 -21.71
N CYS A 243 -6.65 1.87 -20.93
CA CYS A 243 -7.48 2.91 -20.31
C CYS A 243 -7.59 4.10 -21.26
N TYR A 244 -8.49 5.03 -20.97
CA TYR A 244 -8.66 6.25 -21.76
C TYR A 244 -8.63 7.48 -20.86
N LEU A 245 -8.22 8.61 -21.43
CA LEU A 245 -8.15 9.90 -20.77
C LEU A 245 -9.10 10.87 -21.41
N THR A 246 -9.90 11.55 -20.59
CA THR A 246 -10.72 12.70 -20.96
C THR A 246 -10.65 13.77 -19.86
N TYR A 247 -11.43 14.84 -20.00
CA TYR A 247 -11.37 15.97 -19.07
C TYR A 247 -12.78 16.51 -18.79
N THR A 248 -12.99 17.05 -17.60
CA THR A 248 -14.08 17.98 -17.35
C THR A 248 -13.89 19.25 -18.17
N ASN A 249 -14.92 20.09 -18.28
CA ASN A 249 -14.88 21.37 -18.97
C ASN A 249 -15.71 22.41 -18.20
N PRO A 250 -15.71 23.72 -18.57
CA PRO A 250 -16.43 24.76 -17.86
C PRO A 250 -17.94 24.48 -17.72
N LYS A 251 -18.58 23.85 -18.71
CA LYS A 251 -20.00 23.47 -18.63
C LYS A 251 -20.26 22.39 -17.61
N VAL A 252 -19.35 21.42 -17.49
CA VAL A 252 -19.40 20.40 -16.42
C VAL A 252 -19.29 21.06 -15.05
N HIS A 253 -18.36 22.02 -14.89
CA HIS A 253 -18.17 22.74 -13.63
C HIS A 253 -19.38 23.57 -13.24
N GLU A 254 -20.04 24.23 -14.20
CA GLU A 254 -21.30 24.96 -13.98
C GLU A 254 -22.39 24.03 -13.43
N LEU A 255 -22.63 22.91 -14.12
CA LEU A 255 -23.64 21.92 -13.74
C LEU A 255 -23.36 21.29 -12.36
N LEU A 256 -22.09 21.04 -12.01
CA LEU A 256 -21.75 20.54 -10.69
C LEU A 256 -22.07 21.56 -9.58
N ARG A 257 -21.83 22.87 -9.84
CA ARG A 257 -22.15 23.95 -8.87
C ARG A 257 -23.65 24.09 -8.60
N GLU A 258 -24.52 23.76 -9.58
CA GLU A 258 -25.98 23.74 -9.36
C GLU A 258 -26.40 22.78 -8.23
N GLY A 259 -25.56 21.79 -7.92
CA GLY A 259 -25.86 20.80 -6.89
C GLY A 259 -25.19 21.05 -5.54
N PHE A 260 -24.42 22.12 -5.35
CA PHE A 260 -23.64 22.32 -4.13
C PHE A 260 -24.52 22.46 -2.88
N ASP A 261 -25.67 23.12 -2.98
CA ASP A 261 -26.62 23.27 -1.87
C ASP A 261 -27.18 21.91 -1.39
N ARG A 262 -27.21 20.92 -2.28
CA ARG A 262 -27.67 19.56 -2.02
C ARG A 262 -26.53 18.58 -1.75
N SER A 263 -25.28 19.04 -1.81
CA SER A 263 -24.10 18.22 -1.50
C SER A 263 -23.97 17.99 -0.01
N PRO A 264 -23.89 16.73 0.45
CA PRO A 264 -23.69 16.42 1.86
C PRO A 264 -22.38 16.98 2.43
N MET A 265 -21.40 17.28 1.56
CA MET A 265 -20.13 17.90 1.95
C MET A 265 -20.25 19.39 2.22
N PHE A 266 -21.09 20.11 1.45
CA PHE A 266 -21.22 21.58 1.58
C PHE A 266 -22.36 21.99 2.50
N ASN A 267 -23.38 21.14 2.68
CA ASN A 267 -24.51 21.44 3.58
C ASN A 267 -24.29 20.98 5.04
N GLY A 268 -23.08 20.50 5.38
CA GLY A 268 -22.70 20.14 6.75
C GLY A 268 -23.21 18.77 7.24
N ARG A 269 -23.84 17.94 6.40
CA ARG A 269 -24.20 16.57 6.79
C ARG A 269 -22.98 15.69 7.00
N ILE A 270 -21.98 15.79 6.12
CA ILE A 270 -20.68 15.17 6.31
C ILE A 270 -19.81 16.13 7.12
N GLN A 271 -19.46 15.73 8.34
CA GLN A 271 -18.61 16.51 9.23
C GLN A 271 -17.18 15.96 9.30
N SER A 272 -16.97 14.76 8.76
CA SER A 272 -15.69 14.07 8.77
C SER A 272 -14.72 14.58 7.70
N THR A 273 -13.42 14.44 7.98
CA THR A 273 -12.36 14.84 7.06
C THR A 273 -12.21 13.83 5.91
N GLY A 274 -12.25 14.35 4.69
CA GLY A 274 -12.01 13.55 3.47
C GLY A 274 -10.52 13.50 3.08
N PRO A 275 -10.15 12.57 2.18
CA PRO A 275 -8.76 12.42 1.75
C PRO A 275 -8.29 13.60 0.89
N ARG A 276 -7.20 14.24 1.30
CA ARG A 276 -6.59 15.40 0.61
C ARG A 276 -6.19 15.12 -0.84
N TYR A 277 -5.75 13.89 -1.14
CA TYR A 277 -5.18 13.51 -2.43
C TYR A 277 -6.14 12.71 -3.32
N CYS A 278 -7.39 12.54 -2.90
CA CYS A 278 -8.48 12.02 -3.71
C CYS A 278 -9.74 12.84 -3.45
N PRO A 279 -9.68 14.17 -3.71
CA PRO A 279 -10.83 15.03 -3.50
C PRO A 279 -11.95 14.63 -4.46
N SER A 280 -13.19 14.83 -4.03
CA SER A 280 -14.35 14.70 -4.92
C SER A 280 -14.26 15.71 -6.07
N VAL A 281 -15.02 15.49 -7.14
CA VAL A 281 -15.03 16.43 -8.27
C VAL A 281 -15.57 17.80 -7.85
N GLU A 282 -16.56 17.83 -6.96
CA GLU A 282 -17.08 19.08 -6.38
C GLU A 282 -16.01 19.84 -5.59
N ASP A 283 -15.19 19.17 -4.79
CA ASP A 283 -14.04 19.77 -4.10
C ASP A 283 -13.01 20.37 -5.06
N LYS A 284 -12.75 19.67 -6.18
CA LYS A 284 -11.81 20.16 -7.19
C LYS A 284 -12.32 21.42 -7.87
N VAL A 285 -13.61 21.44 -8.21
CA VAL A 285 -14.25 22.56 -8.89
C VAL A 285 -14.36 23.78 -7.96
N ASP A 286 -14.50 23.58 -6.67
CA ASP A 286 -14.52 24.64 -5.68
C ASP A 286 -13.12 25.18 -5.38
N ARG A 287 -12.22 24.31 -4.88
CA ARG A 287 -10.85 24.69 -4.44
C ARG A 287 -9.95 25.15 -5.58
N PHE A 288 -10.16 24.64 -6.79
CA PHE A 288 -9.38 24.98 -7.96
C PHE A 288 -10.22 25.63 -9.05
N ALA A 289 -11.06 26.58 -8.66
CA ALA A 289 -12.01 27.26 -9.53
C ALA A 289 -11.37 27.93 -10.76
N SER A 290 -10.08 28.30 -10.69
CA SER A 290 -9.30 28.85 -11.82
C SER A 290 -8.91 27.79 -12.88
N LYS A 291 -9.07 26.49 -12.60
CA LYS A 291 -8.78 25.43 -13.56
C LYS A 291 -10.00 25.16 -14.43
N GLU A 292 -9.84 25.32 -15.74
CA GLU A 292 -10.92 25.08 -16.72
C GLU A 292 -11.24 23.59 -16.91
N ARG A 293 -10.33 22.68 -16.51
CA ARG A 293 -10.50 21.23 -16.70
C ARG A 293 -9.77 20.42 -15.65
N HIS A 294 -10.33 19.26 -15.31
CA HIS A 294 -9.74 18.23 -14.47
C HIS A 294 -9.67 16.90 -15.23
N GLN A 295 -8.59 16.15 -15.04
CA GLN A 295 -8.40 14.84 -15.67
C GLN A 295 -9.38 13.81 -15.15
N MET A 296 -9.86 12.98 -16.08
CA MET A 296 -10.69 11.80 -15.83
C MET A 296 -10.09 10.61 -16.56
N PHE A 297 -9.81 9.53 -15.83
CA PHE A 297 -9.39 8.27 -16.43
C PHE A 297 -10.58 7.32 -16.52
N ILE A 298 -10.76 6.74 -17.68
CA ILE A 298 -11.83 5.82 -18.04
C ILE A 298 -11.23 4.43 -17.99
N GLU A 299 -11.45 3.76 -16.85
CA GLU A 299 -10.76 2.54 -16.48
C GLU A 299 -11.70 1.33 -16.60
N PRO A 300 -11.42 0.33 -17.47
CA PRO A 300 -12.20 -0.90 -17.51
C PRO A 300 -12.05 -1.68 -16.20
N GLU A 301 -13.18 -2.19 -15.69
CA GLU A 301 -13.20 -2.99 -14.45
C GLU A 301 -12.88 -4.49 -14.69
N GLY A 302 -12.54 -4.89 -15.92
CA GLY A 302 -12.14 -6.26 -16.22
C GLY A 302 -12.04 -6.55 -17.71
N TRP A 303 -11.70 -7.78 -18.07
CA TRP A 303 -11.56 -8.22 -19.45
C TRP A 303 -12.88 -8.24 -20.21
N ASN A 304 -13.90 -8.82 -19.61
CA ASN A 304 -15.15 -9.19 -20.28
C ASN A 304 -16.36 -8.38 -19.79
N THR A 305 -16.18 -7.45 -18.84
CA THR A 305 -17.25 -6.59 -18.36
C THR A 305 -17.40 -5.33 -19.20
N VAL A 306 -18.63 -4.82 -19.28
CA VAL A 306 -18.94 -3.50 -19.82
C VAL A 306 -18.77 -2.38 -18.81
N GLU A 307 -18.49 -2.73 -17.54
CA GLU A 307 -18.39 -1.78 -16.44
C GLU A 307 -17.09 -0.98 -16.56
N ILE A 308 -17.24 0.35 -16.50
CA ILE A 308 -16.17 1.33 -16.53
C ILE A 308 -16.18 2.13 -15.24
N TYR A 309 -15.02 2.24 -14.60
CA TYR A 309 -14.74 3.13 -13.49
C TYR A 309 -14.35 4.52 -14.01
N VAL A 310 -15.08 5.56 -13.60
CA VAL A 310 -14.83 6.95 -14.04
C VAL A 310 -13.91 7.66 -13.05
N ASN A 311 -12.62 7.30 -13.07
CA ASN A 311 -11.63 7.83 -12.13
C ASN A 311 -11.45 9.34 -12.28
N GLY A 312 -11.43 10.05 -11.17
CA GLY A 312 -11.34 11.52 -11.14
C GLY A 312 -12.68 12.24 -11.01
N PHE A 313 -13.81 11.49 -11.11
CA PHE A 313 -15.17 12.00 -10.93
C PHE A 313 -15.87 11.43 -9.68
N SER A 314 -15.10 11.19 -8.60
CA SER A 314 -15.69 10.81 -7.32
C SER A 314 -16.59 11.93 -6.83
N THR A 315 -17.83 11.62 -6.41
CA THR A 315 -18.82 12.64 -6.03
C THR A 315 -19.87 12.09 -5.08
N SER A 316 -20.42 12.96 -4.26
CA SER A 316 -21.60 12.71 -3.42
C SER A 316 -22.82 13.54 -3.83
N LEU A 317 -22.75 14.26 -4.95
CA LEU A 317 -23.86 15.05 -5.48
C LEU A 317 -25.08 14.18 -5.80
N PRO A 318 -26.29 14.76 -5.85
CA PRO A 318 -27.50 14.07 -6.25
C PRO A 318 -27.39 13.45 -7.64
N GLU A 319 -28.13 12.37 -7.89
CA GLU A 319 -28.08 11.58 -9.13
C GLU A 319 -28.39 12.42 -10.38
N ASP A 320 -29.36 13.33 -10.29
CA ASP A 320 -29.75 14.24 -11.37
C ASP A 320 -28.61 15.19 -11.79
N ILE A 321 -27.83 15.66 -10.81
CA ILE A 321 -26.65 16.50 -11.07
C ILE A 321 -25.51 15.67 -11.67
N GLN A 322 -25.27 14.46 -11.11
CA GLN A 322 -24.27 13.55 -11.68
C GLN A 322 -24.58 13.22 -13.14
N ASP A 323 -25.84 12.93 -13.46
CA ASP A 323 -26.27 12.59 -14.83
C ASP A 323 -26.04 13.78 -15.79
N LYS A 324 -26.51 14.97 -15.44
CA LYS A 324 -26.34 16.18 -16.26
C LYS A 324 -24.85 16.51 -16.48
N ALA A 325 -24.07 16.51 -15.41
CA ALA A 325 -22.66 16.89 -15.46
C ALA A 325 -21.82 15.92 -16.28
N ILE A 326 -21.99 14.59 -16.09
CA ILE A 326 -21.24 13.59 -16.85
C ILE A 326 -21.59 13.61 -18.34
N ARG A 327 -22.88 13.82 -18.73
CA ARG A 327 -23.26 13.95 -20.13
C ARG A 327 -22.63 15.14 -20.86
N ALA A 328 -22.22 16.16 -20.12
CA ALA A 328 -21.51 17.32 -20.65
C ALA A 328 -20.00 17.07 -20.86
N VAL A 329 -19.47 15.92 -20.43
CA VAL A 329 -18.09 15.50 -20.71
C VAL A 329 -18.01 14.96 -22.13
N GLU A 330 -16.94 15.32 -22.84
CA GLU A 330 -16.70 14.78 -24.19
C GLU A 330 -16.57 13.25 -24.18
N GLY A 331 -17.32 12.60 -25.07
CA GLY A 331 -17.40 11.14 -25.16
C GLY A 331 -18.51 10.52 -24.28
N PHE A 332 -19.20 11.30 -23.42
CA PHE A 332 -20.22 10.81 -22.49
C PHE A 332 -21.66 11.22 -22.82
N LYS A 333 -21.92 11.86 -23.96
CA LYS A 333 -23.25 12.38 -24.32
C LYS A 333 -24.37 11.36 -24.14
N ASN A 334 -24.13 10.11 -24.52
CA ASN A 334 -25.12 9.02 -24.49
C ASN A 334 -24.89 8.04 -23.33
N VAL A 335 -24.15 8.44 -22.30
CA VAL A 335 -23.75 7.57 -21.21
C VAL A 335 -24.93 6.89 -20.52
N LYS A 336 -24.76 5.60 -20.20
CA LYS A 336 -25.67 4.80 -19.37
C LYS A 336 -24.97 4.48 -18.05
N PHE A 337 -25.61 4.87 -16.95
CA PHE A 337 -25.09 4.58 -15.62
C PHE A 337 -25.42 3.14 -15.23
N LEU A 338 -24.45 2.47 -14.64
CA LEU A 338 -24.65 1.21 -13.93
C LEU A 338 -24.81 1.50 -12.42
N ARG A 339 -24.12 2.52 -11.92
CA ARG A 339 -24.20 2.98 -10.52
C ARG A 339 -23.71 4.43 -10.42
N TYR A 340 -24.40 5.24 -9.61
CA TYR A 340 -23.97 6.59 -9.28
C TYR A 340 -22.81 6.59 -8.29
N GLY A 341 -22.02 7.68 -8.28
CA GLY A 341 -21.02 7.96 -7.27
C GLY A 341 -21.66 8.24 -5.92
N TYR A 342 -20.93 7.97 -4.84
CA TYR A 342 -21.37 8.23 -3.47
C TYR A 342 -20.18 8.52 -2.56
N ALA A 343 -20.45 9.21 -1.45
CA ALA A 343 -19.54 9.29 -0.32
C ALA A 343 -19.93 8.28 0.75
N ILE A 344 -18.94 7.87 1.54
CA ILE A 344 -19.16 7.03 2.71
C ILE A 344 -18.38 7.60 3.89
N GLU A 345 -19.05 7.73 5.03
CA GLU A 345 -18.47 7.99 6.35
C GLU A 345 -18.39 6.69 7.14
N TYR A 346 -17.35 6.54 7.93
CA TYR A 346 -17.12 5.36 8.75
C TYR A 346 -16.26 5.70 9.97
N ASP A 347 -16.33 4.89 11.00
CA ASP A 347 -15.51 5.05 12.19
C ASP A 347 -14.08 4.56 11.94
N TYR A 348 -13.13 5.29 12.53
CA TYR A 348 -11.72 4.92 12.60
C TYR A 348 -11.20 5.15 14.02
N PHE A 349 -10.05 4.57 14.32
CA PHE A 349 -9.37 4.75 15.60
C PHE A 349 -8.00 5.40 15.35
N PRO A 350 -7.68 6.53 16.04
CA PRO A 350 -6.36 7.16 15.91
C PRO A 350 -5.25 6.14 16.12
N PRO A 351 -4.35 5.94 15.13
CA PRO A 351 -3.35 4.87 15.19
C PRO A 351 -2.23 5.12 16.21
N THR A 352 -2.18 6.29 16.82
CA THR A 352 -1.33 6.58 17.99
C THR A 352 -1.64 5.70 19.20
N GLN A 353 -2.79 5.04 19.22
CA GLN A 353 -3.19 4.05 20.21
C GLN A 353 -2.58 2.65 19.98
N LEU A 354 -1.79 2.50 18.91
CA LEU A 354 -1.11 1.25 18.55
C LEU A 354 0.38 1.31 18.87
N THR A 355 0.96 0.12 19.02
CA THR A 355 2.41 -0.10 19.02
C THR A 355 2.93 -0.31 17.58
N HIS A 356 4.24 -0.41 17.39
CA HIS A 356 4.84 -0.71 16.07
C HIS A 356 4.45 -2.10 15.53
N SER A 357 4.02 -3.02 16.38
CA SER A 357 3.49 -4.33 15.97
C SER A 357 2.05 -4.27 15.49
N LEU A 358 1.40 -3.09 15.51
CA LEU A 358 -0.03 -2.85 15.29
C LEU A 358 -0.93 -3.45 16.37
N GLU A 359 -0.39 -3.94 17.49
CA GLU A 359 -1.14 -4.29 18.69
C GLU A 359 -1.62 -3.02 19.40
N THR A 360 -2.83 -3.05 19.95
CA THR A 360 -3.36 -1.93 20.72
C THR A 360 -2.64 -1.77 22.06
N LYS A 361 -2.49 -0.51 22.52
CA LYS A 361 -1.87 -0.21 23.82
C LYS A 361 -2.78 -0.51 25.02
N LEU A 362 -4.09 -0.50 24.81
CA LEU A 362 -5.10 -0.63 25.87
C LEU A 362 -5.53 -2.08 26.11
N ILE A 363 -5.60 -2.88 25.06
CA ILE A 363 -6.09 -4.26 25.11
C ILE A 363 -5.04 -5.20 24.54
N GLU A 364 -4.58 -6.13 25.36
CA GLU A 364 -3.62 -7.16 24.94
C GLU A 364 -4.21 -8.08 23.87
N ASN A 365 -3.38 -8.50 22.90
CA ASN A 365 -3.69 -9.45 21.83
C ASN A 365 -4.72 -8.95 20.82
N LEU A 366 -5.06 -7.66 20.85
CA LEU A 366 -5.94 -7.01 19.90
C LEU A 366 -5.12 -6.17 18.92
N PHE A 367 -5.28 -6.42 17.62
CA PHE A 367 -4.54 -5.75 16.55
C PHE A 367 -5.48 -5.01 15.61
N PHE A 368 -5.07 -3.85 15.11
CA PHE A 368 -5.81 -3.12 14.08
C PHE A 368 -4.99 -3.02 12.80
N ALA A 369 -5.62 -3.24 11.65
CA ALA A 369 -4.97 -3.12 10.36
C ALA A 369 -5.87 -2.55 9.26
N GLY A 370 -5.29 -1.71 8.43
CA GLY A 370 -5.97 -1.12 7.29
C GLY A 370 -6.73 0.16 7.62
N GLN A 371 -7.92 0.29 7.07
CA GLN A 371 -8.67 1.54 7.07
C GLN A 371 -9.18 1.96 8.46
N ILE A 372 -9.33 1.02 9.38
CA ILE A 372 -9.62 1.28 10.80
C ILE A 372 -8.57 2.21 11.45
N ASN A 373 -7.34 2.23 10.92
CA ASN A 373 -6.24 3.09 11.35
C ASN A 373 -6.19 4.43 10.61
N GLY A 374 -7.25 4.79 9.88
CA GLY A 374 -7.31 6.04 9.13
C GLY A 374 -6.46 6.07 7.85
N THR A 375 -6.13 4.91 7.26
CA THR A 375 -5.46 4.84 5.96
C THR A 375 -6.46 4.71 4.81
N THR A 376 -6.08 5.14 3.59
CA THR A 376 -6.86 4.92 2.38
C THR A 376 -5.97 4.34 1.28
N GLY A 377 -6.26 3.11 0.89
CA GLY A 377 -5.59 2.39 -0.20
C GLY A 377 -5.48 0.91 0.10
N TYR A 378 -5.54 0.10 -0.96
CA TYR A 378 -5.47 -1.35 -0.87
C TYR A 378 -4.10 -1.81 -0.37
N GLU A 379 -3.03 -1.16 -0.85
CA GLU A 379 -1.65 -1.49 -0.55
C GLU A 379 -1.30 -1.16 0.90
N GLU A 380 -1.76 0.00 1.39
CA GLU A 380 -1.61 0.40 2.79
C GLU A 380 -2.37 -0.56 3.72
N ALA A 381 -3.55 -1.01 3.30
CA ALA A 381 -4.34 -1.97 4.07
C ALA A 381 -3.69 -3.36 4.08
N ALA A 382 -3.29 -3.87 2.91
CA ALA A 382 -2.64 -5.16 2.74
C ALA A 382 -1.35 -5.28 3.57
N SER A 383 -0.49 -4.25 3.51
CA SER A 383 0.76 -4.24 4.27
C SER A 383 0.55 -4.23 5.78
N GLN A 384 -0.42 -3.47 6.28
CA GLN A 384 -0.78 -3.48 7.70
C GLN A 384 -1.34 -4.84 8.10
N GLY A 385 -2.21 -5.44 7.26
CA GLY A 385 -2.76 -6.77 7.48
C GLY A 385 -1.68 -7.82 7.64
N LEU A 386 -0.74 -7.89 6.69
CA LEU A 386 0.41 -8.80 6.73
C LEU A 386 1.20 -8.62 8.03
N MET A 387 1.56 -7.39 8.38
CA MET A 387 2.33 -7.10 9.61
C MET A 387 1.56 -7.45 10.87
N ALA A 388 0.26 -7.19 10.94
CA ALA A 388 -0.58 -7.57 12.08
C ALA A 388 -0.69 -9.10 12.21
N GLY A 389 -0.87 -9.81 11.10
CA GLY A 389 -0.91 -11.29 11.08
C GLY A 389 0.39 -11.90 11.59
N VAL A 390 1.52 -11.43 11.08
CA VAL A 390 2.87 -11.86 11.53
C VAL A 390 3.03 -11.62 13.04
N ASN A 391 2.73 -10.41 13.51
CA ASN A 391 2.97 -10.05 14.90
C ASN A 391 1.99 -10.72 15.87
N ALA A 392 0.76 -11.01 15.44
CA ALA A 392 -0.17 -11.83 16.23
C ALA A 392 0.39 -13.23 16.50
N VAL A 393 0.96 -13.88 15.46
CA VAL A 393 1.57 -15.21 15.61
C VAL A 393 2.84 -15.17 16.46
N LEU A 394 3.70 -14.18 16.26
CA LEU A 394 4.91 -14.01 17.08
C LEU A 394 4.56 -13.79 18.57
N LYS A 395 3.52 -12.98 18.85
CA LYS A 395 3.00 -12.73 20.20
C LYS A 395 2.52 -14.00 20.89
N ILE A 396 1.74 -14.83 20.20
CA ILE A 396 1.24 -16.11 20.73
C ILE A 396 2.40 -17.05 21.08
N ASN A 397 3.46 -17.01 20.28
CA ASN A 397 4.65 -17.83 20.45
C ASN A 397 5.69 -17.23 21.41
N ASN A 398 5.37 -16.11 22.08
CA ASN A 398 6.27 -15.36 22.98
C ASN A 398 7.61 -14.99 22.31
N LYS A 399 7.56 -14.63 21.03
CA LYS A 399 8.70 -14.15 20.25
C LYS A 399 8.68 -12.63 20.17
N GLU A 400 9.86 -12.03 19.92
CA GLU A 400 9.98 -10.59 19.68
C GLU A 400 9.17 -10.15 18.47
N PRO A 401 8.56 -8.97 18.51
CA PRO A 401 7.76 -8.46 17.40
C PRO A 401 8.61 -8.19 16.17
N PHE A 402 8.09 -8.51 15.01
CA PHE A 402 8.69 -8.20 13.72
C PHE A 402 8.36 -6.74 13.34
N ILE A 403 9.36 -5.89 13.43
CA ILE A 403 9.24 -4.46 13.15
C ILE A 403 10.18 -4.10 12.00
N LEU A 404 9.65 -3.41 10.99
CA LEU A 404 10.40 -2.86 9.89
C LEU A 404 10.71 -1.38 10.15
N LYS A 405 11.99 -1.01 10.04
CA LYS A 405 12.42 0.39 10.20
C LYS A 405 12.12 1.21 8.95
N ARG A 406 12.09 2.53 9.10
CA ARG A 406 11.93 3.48 7.99
C ARG A 406 13.04 3.37 6.94
N SER A 407 14.23 2.93 7.32
CA SER A 407 15.36 2.68 6.42
C SER A 407 15.33 1.30 5.73
N GLU A 408 14.40 0.43 6.13
CA GLU A 408 14.31 -0.95 5.65
C GLU A 408 13.14 -1.16 4.67
N ALA A 409 12.02 -0.44 4.87
CA ALA A 409 10.82 -0.65 4.06
C ALA A 409 9.90 0.59 4.02
N TYR A 410 9.16 0.76 2.91
CA TYR A 410 8.01 1.67 2.86
C TYR A 410 6.92 1.27 3.86
N ILE A 411 6.75 -0.02 4.11
CA ILE A 411 5.88 -0.55 5.18
C ILE A 411 6.32 -0.01 6.54
N GLY A 412 7.63 0.03 6.81
CA GLY A 412 8.17 0.64 8.03
C GLY A 412 7.90 2.15 8.12
N VAL A 413 8.04 2.87 7.00
CA VAL A 413 7.67 4.30 6.94
C VAL A 413 6.18 4.50 7.21
N LEU A 414 5.32 3.68 6.62
CA LEU A 414 3.87 3.72 6.81
C LEU A 414 3.50 3.54 8.29
N ILE A 415 3.94 2.46 8.91
CA ILE A 415 3.57 2.14 10.29
C ILE A 415 4.11 3.20 11.26
N ASP A 416 5.38 3.60 11.09
CA ASP A 416 5.96 4.64 11.94
C ASP A 416 5.23 5.98 11.81
N ASP A 417 4.87 6.42 10.59
CA ASP A 417 4.08 7.64 10.40
C ASP A 417 2.72 7.55 11.11
N LEU A 418 2.02 6.41 11.00
CA LEU A 418 0.71 6.20 11.63
C LEU A 418 0.79 6.35 13.15
N ILE A 419 1.68 5.63 13.79
CA ILE A 419 1.73 5.56 15.26
C ILE A 419 2.39 6.77 15.91
N THR A 420 3.23 7.53 15.18
CA THR A 420 3.94 8.70 15.72
C THR A 420 3.26 10.02 15.37
N LYS A 421 2.76 10.16 14.15
CA LYS A 421 2.14 11.41 13.67
C LYS A 421 0.62 11.38 13.79
N GLY A 422 0.03 10.17 13.88
CA GLY A 422 -1.42 10.01 13.84
C GLY A 422 -2.01 10.30 12.45
N THR A 423 -3.33 10.38 12.38
CA THR A 423 -4.09 10.63 11.16
C THR A 423 -5.20 11.63 11.43
N GLU A 424 -4.97 12.91 11.11
CA GLU A 424 -6.02 13.94 11.13
C GLU A 424 -6.87 13.94 9.85
N GLU A 425 -6.28 13.43 8.76
CA GLU A 425 -6.92 13.18 7.46
C GLU A 425 -6.54 11.77 6.98
N PRO A 426 -7.34 11.14 6.09
CA PRO A 426 -7.01 9.80 5.60
C PRO A 426 -5.59 9.72 5.04
N TYR A 427 -4.76 8.88 5.68
CA TYR A 427 -3.35 8.72 5.33
C TYR A 427 -3.19 8.02 3.98
N ARG A 428 -2.24 8.51 3.19
CA ARG A 428 -1.83 7.91 1.93
C ARG A 428 -0.31 7.95 1.80
N MET A 429 0.28 6.84 1.33
CA MET A 429 1.70 6.76 1.08
C MET A 429 2.11 7.51 -0.19
N PHE A 430 3.22 8.24 -0.10
CA PHE A 430 3.91 8.93 -1.20
C PHE A 430 5.42 8.72 -1.07
N THR A 431 6.14 8.82 -2.21
CA THR A 431 7.60 8.73 -2.21
C THR A 431 8.27 9.84 -1.38
N SER A 432 7.60 10.99 -1.21
CA SER A 432 8.12 12.10 -0.38
C SER A 432 8.14 11.81 1.12
N ARG A 433 7.42 10.77 1.58
CA ARG A 433 7.41 10.37 2.99
C ARG A 433 8.62 9.52 3.36
N ALA A 434 9.26 8.88 2.39
CA ALA A 434 10.44 8.05 2.60
C ALA A 434 11.72 8.87 2.43
N GLU A 435 12.56 8.88 3.45
CA GLU A 435 13.84 9.58 3.49
C GLU A 435 14.92 8.84 2.65
N TYR A 436 14.84 7.50 2.60
CA TYR A 436 15.87 6.61 2.03
C TYR A 436 15.41 5.93 0.73
N ARG A 437 14.88 6.70 -0.21
CA ARG A 437 14.25 6.17 -1.44
C ARG A 437 15.18 5.34 -2.31
N THR A 438 16.46 5.67 -2.33
CA THR A 438 17.47 4.93 -3.12
C THR A 438 17.74 3.54 -2.51
N LEU A 439 17.56 3.39 -1.20
CA LEU A 439 17.63 2.09 -0.52
C LEU A 439 16.33 1.28 -0.69
N LEU A 440 15.17 1.96 -0.68
CA LEU A 440 13.83 1.36 -0.65
C LEU A 440 13.23 1.18 -2.05
N ARG A 441 14.03 0.78 -3.03
CA ARG A 441 13.55 0.59 -4.40
C ARG A 441 12.64 -0.62 -4.51
N GLN A 442 11.77 -0.61 -5.52
CA GLN A 442 10.85 -1.71 -5.82
C GLN A 442 11.57 -2.97 -6.30
N ASP A 443 12.70 -2.80 -7.03
CA ASP A 443 13.48 -3.84 -7.66
C ASP A 443 14.29 -4.69 -6.66
N ASN A 444 14.60 -4.16 -5.48
CA ASN A 444 15.42 -4.80 -4.45
C ASN A 444 14.65 -5.20 -3.18
N ALA A 445 13.32 -5.20 -3.22
CA ALA A 445 12.53 -5.50 -2.03
C ALA A 445 12.78 -6.93 -1.50
N ASP A 446 12.95 -7.88 -2.40
CA ASP A 446 13.28 -9.27 -2.10
C ASP A 446 14.65 -9.40 -1.39
N LEU A 447 15.69 -8.72 -1.92
CA LEU A 447 17.03 -8.71 -1.33
C LEU A 447 17.05 -8.14 0.10
N ARG A 448 16.15 -7.19 0.40
CA ARG A 448 16.06 -6.53 1.72
C ARG A 448 15.24 -7.32 2.73
N LEU A 449 14.10 -7.88 2.30
CA LEU A 449 13.03 -8.31 3.20
C LEU A 449 12.84 -9.82 3.26
N THR A 450 13.08 -10.57 2.16
CA THR A 450 12.88 -12.02 2.14
C THR A 450 13.74 -12.75 3.18
N PRO A 451 15.04 -12.43 3.38
CA PRO A 451 15.83 -13.09 4.43
C PRO A 451 15.23 -12.93 5.82
N ARG A 452 14.81 -11.71 6.17
CA ARG A 452 14.17 -11.44 7.46
C ARG A 452 12.84 -12.16 7.64
N SER A 453 12.07 -12.24 6.55
CA SER A 453 10.79 -12.94 6.55
C SER A 453 10.97 -14.47 6.65
N PHE A 454 12.02 -15.00 6.06
CA PHE A 454 12.38 -16.40 6.18
C PHE A 454 12.79 -16.76 7.63
N GLU A 455 13.54 -15.92 8.30
CA GLU A 455 13.95 -16.09 9.70
C GLU A 455 12.77 -16.23 10.67
N ILE A 456 11.68 -15.49 10.42
CA ILE A 456 10.46 -15.56 11.23
C ILE A 456 9.50 -16.68 10.79
N GLY A 457 9.76 -17.36 9.67
CA GLY A 457 9.01 -18.51 9.19
C GLY A 457 7.81 -18.16 8.28
N LEU A 458 7.77 -16.96 7.67
CA LEU A 458 6.70 -16.58 6.73
C LEU A 458 7.12 -16.80 5.26
N ALA A 459 8.29 -16.30 4.84
CA ALA A 459 8.76 -16.54 3.48
C ALA A 459 9.18 -17.99 3.30
N SER A 460 8.83 -18.59 2.14
CA SER A 460 9.16 -19.97 1.84
C SER A 460 10.66 -20.17 1.53
N LYS A 461 11.11 -21.42 1.61
CA LYS A 461 12.47 -21.82 1.27
C LYS A 461 12.82 -21.50 -0.19
N GLU A 462 11.89 -21.71 -1.11
CA GLU A 462 12.07 -21.40 -2.54
C GLU A 462 12.29 -19.91 -2.78
N ARG A 463 11.58 -19.04 -2.03
CA ARG A 463 11.79 -17.59 -2.09
C ARG A 463 13.18 -17.21 -1.62
N MET A 464 13.64 -17.81 -0.51
CA MET A 464 14.98 -17.56 0.04
C MET A 464 16.07 -18.06 -0.91
N GLU A 465 15.94 -19.25 -1.49
CA GLU A 465 16.90 -19.81 -2.45
C GLU A 465 17.05 -18.91 -3.68
N ARG A 466 15.95 -18.36 -4.22
CA ARG A 466 16.00 -17.39 -5.33
C ARG A 466 16.73 -16.10 -4.97
N VAL A 467 16.54 -15.61 -3.76
CA VAL A 467 17.24 -14.39 -3.29
C VAL A 467 18.74 -14.67 -3.22
N LEU A 468 19.15 -15.81 -2.70
CA LEU A 468 20.57 -16.19 -2.64
C LEU A 468 21.17 -16.34 -4.04
N GLU A 469 20.47 -17.01 -4.96
CA GLU A 469 20.89 -17.16 -6.35
C GLU A 469 21.02 -15.79 -7.05
N LYS A 470 20.04 -14.89 -6.87
CA LYS A 470 20.07 -13.52 -7.41
C LYS A 470 21.26 -12.73 -6.87
N GLN A 471 21.57 -12.85 -5.58
CA GLN A 471 22.73 -12.20 -4.96
C GLN A 471 24.05 -12.73 -5.52
N GLU A 472 24.19 -14.06 -5.61
CA GLU A 472 25.38 -14.71 -6.13
C GLU A 472 25.66 -14.30 -7.58
N LYS A 473 24.64 -14.42 -8.46
CA LYS A 473 24.76 -14.07 -9.88
C LYS A 473 25.01 -12.58 -10.11
N THR A 474 24.39 -11.72 -9.30
CA THR A 474 24.62 -10.26 -9.34
C THR A 474 26.09 -9.96 -9.01
N THR A 475 26.63 -10.56 -7.95
CA THR A 475 28.02 -10.38 -7.56
C THR A 475 28.96 -10.91 -8.64
N LEU A 476 28.68 -12.11 -9.15
CA LEU A 476 29.47 -12.74 -10.19
C LEU A 476 29.57 -11.86 -11.45
N LEU A 477 28.45 -11.26 -11.89
CA LEU A 477 28.44 -10.36 -13.05
C LEU A 477 29.18 -9.04 -12.77
N ILE A 478 29.05 -8.48 -11.58
CA ILE A 478 29.80 -7.27 -11.18
C ILE A 478 31.32 -7.54 -11.20
N ASP A 479 31.76 -8.68 -10.67
CA ASP A 479 33.17 -9.07 -10.65
C ASP A 479 33.71 -9.30 -12.06
N PHE A 480 32.93 -9.95 -12.92
CA PHE A 480 33.27 -10.09 -14.33
C PHE A 480 33.50 -8.72 -14.99
N LEU A 481 32.56 -7.77 -14.84
CA LEU A 481 32.68 -6.43 -15.41
C LEU A 481 33.88 -5.63 -14.87
N ASN A 482 34.25 -5.85 -13.60
CA ASN A 482 35.42 -5.23 -12.97
C ASN A 482 36.74 -5.82 -13.46
N THR A 483 36.75 -7.11 -13.78
CA THR A 483 37.98 -7.81 -14.23
C THR A 483 38.19 -7.71 -15.73
N GLN A 484 37.14 -7.73 -16.53
CA GLN A 484 37.23 -7.65 -17.98
C GLN A 484 37.53 -6.26 -18.49
N SER A 485 38.45 -6.19 -19.50
CA SER A 485 38.76 -4.98 -20.23
C SER A 485 38.28 -5.13 -21.66
N VAL A 486 37.68 -4.10 -22.21
CA VAL A 486 37.25 -4.04 -23.60
C VAL A 486 38.21 -3.15 -24.41
N LYS A 487 38.54 -3.60 -25.61
CA LYS A 487 39.40 -2.84 -26.56
C LYS A 487 38.60 -1.64 -27.12
N LYS A 488 39.31 -0.54 -27.39
CA LYS A 488 38.68 0.67 -27.94
C LYS A 488 38.01 0.43 -29.30
N GLU A 489 38.52 -0.49 -30.09
CA GLU A 489 38.00 -0.84 -31.41
C GLU A 489 36.57 -1.45 -31.32
N ILE A 490 36.24 -2.11 -30.21
CA ILE A 490 34.92 -2.70 -29.98
C ILE A 490 33.96 -1.69 -29.37
N VAL A 491 34.42 -0.88 -28.41
CA VAL A 491 33.53 0.02 -27.66
C VAL A 491 33.30 1.37 -28.36
N ASN A 492 34.28 1.89 -29.13
CA ASN A 492 34.14 3.19 -29.78
C ASN A 492 33.00 3.26 -30.82
N PRO A 493 32.67 2.20 -31.60
CA PRO A 493 31.48 2.20 -32.44
C PRO A 493 30.19 2.44 -31.63
N ILE A 494 30.03 1.78 -30.49
CA ILE A 494 28.87 1.93 -29.56
C ILE A 494 28.81 3.38 -29.05
N LEU A 495 29.95 3.90 -28.59
CA LEU A 495 30.03 5.27 -28.06
C LEU A 495 29.72 6.31 -29.14
N LYS A 496 30.17 6.09 -30.37
CA LYS A 496 29.94 6.99 -31.53
C LYS A 496 28.45 7.00 -31.89
N GLU A 497 27.80 5.85 -31.93
CA GLU A 497 26.36 5.73 -32.20
C GLU A 497 25.53 6.52 -31.18
N LYS A 498 25.94 6.48 -29.92
CA LYS A 498 25.27 7.21 -28.81
C LYS A 498 25.74 8.68 -28.69
N GLY A 499 26.59 9.17 -29.58
CA GLY A 499 27.10 10.53 -29.51
C GLY A 499 28.00 10.82 -28.31
N LEU A 500 28.71 9.82 -27.79
CA LEU A 500 29.52 9.92 -26.59
C LEU A 500 31.01 10.06 -26.90
N ALA A 501 31.76 10.63 -25.96
CA ALA A 501 33.22 10.76 -26.10
C ALA A 501 33.91 9.40 -26.23
N LEU A 502 34.73 9.25 -27.26
CA LEU A 502 35.48 8.03 -27.56
C LEU A 502 36.59 7.80 -26.52
N VAL A 503 36.93 6.53 -26.32
CA VAL A 503 38.07 6.16 -25.46
C VAL A 503 39.34 6.01 -26.28
N SER A 504 40.47 6.45 -25.71
CA SER A 504 41.78 6.41 -26.36
C SER A 504 42.53 5.09 -26.20
N GLN A 505 42.16 4.31 -25.18
CA GLN A 505 42.78 3.01 -24.82
C GLN A 505 41.75 2.02 -24.31
N SER A 506 42.15 0.75 -24.14
CA SER A 506 41.35 -0.28 -23.50
C SER A 506 40.95 0.14 -22.09
N MET A 507 39.72 -0.13 -21.71
CA MET A 507 39.15 0.22 -20.39
C MET A 507 38.41 -0.97 -19.79
N LYS A 508 38.27 -0.97 -18.47
CA LYS A 508 37.38 -1.93 -17.75
C LYS A 508 35.94 -1.71 -18.19
N LEU A 509 35.22 -2.82 -18.43
CA LEU A 509 33.80 -2.80 -18.79
C LEU A 509 32.98 -2.04 -17.77
N PHE A 510 33.23 -2.25 -16.48
CA PHE A 510 32.58 -1.53 -15.38
C PHE A 510 32.59 0.00 -15.58
N LYS A 511 33.75 0.58 -15.92
CA LYS A 511 33.88 2.04 -16.07
C LYS A 511 33.12 2.61 -17.28
N ILE A 512 32.96 1.80 -18.34
CA ILE A 512 32.22 2.22 -19.52
C ILE A 512 30.73 2.06 -19.31
N ALA A 513 30.32 0.91 -18.78
CA ALA A 513 28.91 0.59 -18.50
C ALA A 513 28.29 1.50 -17.42
N ALA A 514 29.10 2.11 -16.55
CA ALA A 514 28.64 3.11 -15.59
C ALA A 514 28.22 4.46 -16.21
N ARG A 515 28.44 4.69 -17.53
CA ARG A 515 28.00 5.94 -18.19
C ARG A 515 26.47 5.98 -18.28
N PRO A 516 25.81 7.07 -17.84
CA PRO A 516 24.34 7.13 -17.76
C PRO A 516 23.58 6.87 -19.06
N GLN A 517 24.20 7.24 -20.21
CA GLN A 517 23.60 7.14 -21.55
C GLN A 517 23.66 5.73 -22.16
N LEU A 518 24.39 4.81 -21.53
CA LEU A 518 24.54 3.44 -22.01
C LEU A 518 23.68 2.50 -21.19
N SER A 519 23.08 1.52 -21.84
CA SER A 519 22.40 0.38 -21.21
C SER A 519 23.31 -0.84 -21.18
N PHE A 520 23.04 -1.78 -20.31
CA PHE A 520 23.76 -3.05 -20.29
C PHE A 520 23.67 -3.77 -21.65
N ASN A 521 22.50 -3.71 -22.28
CA ASN A 521 22.23 -4.35 -23.57
C ASN A 521 23.11 -3.81 -24.71
N ASP A 522 23.57 -2.55 -24.64
CA ASP A 522 24.51 -1.98 -25.63
C ASP A 522 25.82 -2.76 -25.67
N PHE A 523 26.16 -3.51 -24.62
CA PHE A 523 27.40 -4.28 -24.50
C PHE A 523 27.27 -5.77 -24.82
N LEU A 524 26.06 -6.29 -25.04
CA LEU A 524 25.85 -7.71 -25.39
C LEU A 524 26.45 -8.09 -26.76
N ILE A 525 26.82 -7.12 -27.56
CA ILE A 525 27.61 -7.31 -28.80
C ILE A 525 29.04 -7.81 -28.49
N ILE A 526 29.53 -7.62 -27.27
CA ILE A 526 30.82 -8.10 -26.80
C ILE A 526 30.68 -9.59 -26.51
N LYS A 527 31.31 -10.41 -27.36
CA LYS A 527 31.13 -11.87 -27.31
C LYS A 527 31.40 -12.45 -25.91
N GLU A 528 32.50 -12.06 -25.28
CA GLU A 528 32.90 -12.54 -23.97
C GLU A 528 31.87 -12.25 -22.88
N LEU A 529 31.21 -11.09 -22.95
CA LEU A 529 30.13 -10.73 -22.04
C LEU A 529 28.86 -11.52 -22.35
N ASN A 530 28.49 -11.62 -23.62
CA ASN A 530 27.30 -12.36 -24.03
C ASN A 530 27.41 -13.85 -23.66
N ASP A 531 28.57 -14.46 -23.95
CA ASP A 531 28.85 -15.85 -23.57
C ASP A 531 28.78 -16.02 -22.04
N PHE A 532 29.30 -15.06 -21.27
CA PHE A 532 29.23 -15.08 -19.81
C PHE A 532 27.78 -15.02 -19.31
N VAL A 533 26.95 -14.13 -19.85
CA VAL A 533 25.52 -13.98 -19.50
C VAL A 533 24.77 -15.29 -19.78
N ILE A 534 24.98 -15.90 -20.95
CA ILE A 534 24.31 -17.15 -21.35
C ILE A 534 24.75 -18.32 -20.46
N ASN A 535 26.08 -18.50 -20.29
CA ASN A 535 26.64 -19.65 -19.56
C ASN A 535 26.29 -19.65 -18.07
N ASN A 536 26.06 -18.48 -17.48
CA ASN A 536 25.66 -18.34 -16.07
C ASN A 536 24.15 -18.15 -15.89
N SER A 537 23.36 -18.25 -16.95
CA SER A 537 21.89 -18.06 -16.91
C SER A 537 21.51 -16.75 -16.19
N ILE A 538 22.15 -15.67 -16.60
CA ILE A 538 21.88 -14.31 -16.07
C ILE A 538 20.60 -13.81 -16.74
N ASP A 539 19.57 -13.52 -15.94
CA ASP A 539 18.29 -13.01 -16.41
C ASP A 539 18.21 -11.46 -16.37
N GLU A 540 17.10 -10.92 -16.85
CA GLU A 540 16.87 -9.47 -16.92
C GLU A 540 16.80 -8.81 -15.52
N GLU A 541 16.31 -9.51 -14.49
CA GLU A 541 16.28 -8.99 -13.12
C GLU A 541 17.70 -8.79 -12.57
N ILE A 542 18.59 -9.72 -12.85
CA ILE A 542 20.00 -9.63 -12.44
C ILE A 542 20.70 -8.50 -13.22
N ILE A 543 20.46 -8.41 -14.53
CA ILE A 543 21.02 -7.34 -15.37
C ILE A 543 20.56 -5.97 -14.84
N GLU A 544 19.29 -5.80 -14.50
CA GLU A 544 18.77 -4.56 -13.91
C GLU A 544 19.47 -4.20 -12.60
N GLN A 545 19.66 -5.19 -11.69
CA GLN A 545 20.38 -4.96 -10.43
C GLN A 545 21.83 -4.51 -10.66
N VAL A 546 22.50 -5.14 -11.61
CA VAL A 546 23.88 -4.77 -11.98
C VAL A 546 23.92 -3.36 -12.59
N GLU A 547 23.02 -3.03 -13.52
CA GLU A 547 22.95 -1.72 -14.13
C GLU A 547 22.68 -0.61 -13.10
N ILE A 548 21.78 -0.84 -12.16
CA ILE A 548 21.52 0.06 -11.04
C ILE A 548 22.78 0.21 -10.17
N HIS A 549 23.45 -0.90 -9.84
CA HIS A 549 24.71 -0.85 -9.08
C HIS A 549 25.78 -0.02 -9.79
N LEU A 550 25.99 -0.26 -11.09
CA LEU A 550 26.98 0.48 -11.90
C LEU A 550 26.77 1.99 -11.88
N LYS A 551 25.50 2.43 -11.98
CA LYS A 551 25.16 3.85 -12.14
C LYS A 551 24.92 4.59 -10.82
N TYR A 552 24.48 3.87 -9.78
CA TYR A 552 23.97 4.51 -8.55
C TYR A 552 24.68 4.08 -7.27
N SER A 553 25.74 3.23 -7.32
CA SER A 553 26.45 2.73 -6.13
C SER A 553 26.90 3.83 -5.18
N GLY A 554 27.47 4.94 -5.70
CA GLY A 554 27.92 6.06 -4.86
C GLY A 554 26.77 6.78 -4.13
N TYR A 555 25.59 6.89 -4.76
CA TYR A 555 24.40 7.45 -4.13
C TYR A 555 23.83 6.50 -3.08
N ILE A 556 23.78 5.20 -3.38
CA ILE A 556 23.33 4.15 -2.48
C ILE A 556 24.19 4.10 -1.21
N GLU A 557 25.52 4.15 -1.36
CA GLU A 557 26.47 4.15 -0.24
C GLU A 557 26.32 5.40 0.62
N LYS A 558 26.20 6.56 0.03
CA LYS A 558 25.96 7.82 0.75
C LYS A 558 24.68 7.78 1.56
N GLU A 559 23.58 7.27 0.97
CA GLU A 559 22.30 7.17 1.64
C GLU A 559 22.33 6.13 2.78
N ARG A 560 23.02 4.99 2.57
CA ARG A 560 23.26 3.98 3.61
C ARG A 560 24.02 4.56 4.81
N ASN A 561 25.09 5.28 4.57
CA ASN A 561 25.86 5.95 5.62
C ASN A 561 25.02 6.97 6.41
N ASN A 562 24.11 7.67 5.74
CA ASN A 562 23.17 8.59 6.40
C ASN A 562 22.12 7.82 7.23
N ALA A 563 21.59 6.71 6.71
CA ALA A 563 20.66 5.85 7.45
C ALA A 563 21.31 5.27 8.70
N ASP A 564 22.55 4.80 8.61
CA ASP A 564 23.29 4.24 9.75
C ASP A 564 23.57 5.28 10.86
N LYS A 565 23.81 6.54 10.49
CA LYS A 565 23.95 7.64 11.47
C LYS A 565 22.65 7.90 12.21
N LEU A 566 21.50 7.90 11.52
CA LEU A 566 20.20 8.13 12.14
C LEU A 566 19.72 6.91 12.94
N ASN A 567 20.04 5.69 12.50
CA ASN A 567 19.76 4.46 13.24
C ASN A 567 20.42 4.44 14.63
N ARG A 568 21.53 5.18 14.84
CA ARG A 568 22.13 5.35 16.18
C ARG A 568 21.18 6.06 17.15
N LEU A 569 20.40 7.03 16.67
CA LEU A 569 19.37 7.71 17.47
C LEU A 569 18.14 6.80 17.71
N GLU A 570 17.83 5.88 16.80
CA GLU A 570 16.78 4.87 17.01
C GLU A 570 17.16 3.87 18.11
N ASN A 571 18.43 3.60 18.29
CA ASN A 571 18.94 2.73 19.36
C ASN A 571 18.97 3.42 20.74
N VAL A 572 18.70 4.73 20.81
CA VAL A 572 18.54 5.43 22.10
C VAL A 572 17.09 5.24 22.56
N SER A 573 16.86 4.14 23.30
CA SER A 573 15.52 3.81 23.82
C SER A 573 15.08 4.77 24.92
N ILE A 574 13.80 5.09 24.93
CA ILE A 574 13.12 5.80 26.01
C ILE A 574 12.33 4.77 26.82
N PRO A 575 12.58 4.64 28.14
CA PRO A 575 11.82 3.71 28.97
C PRO A 575 10.32 4.02 28.94
N GLN A 576 9.47 3.00 28.90
CA GLN A 576 8.00 3.18 28.94
C GLN A 576 7.52 3.92 30.21
N SER A 577 8.29 3.79 31.32
CA SER A 577 8.03 4.48 32.57
C SER A 577 8.52 5.93 32.60
N PHE A 578 9.07 6.46 31.50
CA PHE A 578 9.59 7.82 31.44
C PHE A 578 8.48 8.85 31.61
N ASP A 579 8.64 9.72 32.63
CA ASP A 579 7.65 10.74 32.97
C ASP A 579 8.03 12.10 32.36
N TYR A 580 7.44 12.40 31.22
CA TYR A 580 7.66 13.65 30.48
C TYR A 580 7.17 14.89 31.25
N THR A 581 6.24 14.74 32.22
CA THR A 581 5.70 15.85 32.99
C THR A 581 6.76 16.46 33.93
N LYS A 582 7.77 15.67 34.31
CA LYS A 582 8.90 16.11 35.13
C LYS A 582 9.94 16.93 34.37
N VAL A 583 9.98 16.87 33.06
CA VAL A 583 10.95 17.57 32.21
C VAL A 583 10.45 18.97 31.90
N LYS A 584 10.62 19.89 32.83
CA LYS A 584 10.09 21.27 32.76
C LYS A 584 10.66 22.09 31.59
N SER A 585 11.84 21.73 31.08
CA SER A 585 12.49 22.43 29.95
C SER A 585 11.95 22.07 28.58
N LEU A 586 11.05 21.07 28.49
CA LEU A 586 10.31 20.80 27.24
C LEU A 586 9.26 21.87 27.01
N SER A 587 8.99 22.19 25.72
CA SER A 587 7.84 23.01 25.35
C SER A 587 6.53 22.37 25.83
N PHE A 588 5.50 23.17 26.04
CA PHE A 588 4.20 22.67 26.51
C PHE A 588 3.63 21.63 25.51
N GLU A 589 3.66 21.96 24.22
CA GLU A 589 3.18 21.09 23.15
C GLU A 589 3.97 19.78 23.07
N ALA A 590 5.30 19.87 23.11
CA ALA A 590 6.15 18.65 23.09
C ALA A 590 5.88 17.75 24.28
N ARG A 591 5.73 18.32 25.48
CA ARG A 591 5.44 17.56 26.70
C ARG A 591 4.10 16.85 26.64
N GLU A 592 3.06 17.53 26.19
CA GLU A 592 1.72 16.94 26.00
C GLU A 592 1.76 15.78 25.00
N LYS A 593 2.32 16.01 23.80
CA LYS A 593 2.39 15.01 22.74
C LYS A 593 3.26 13.81 23.11
N LEU A 594 4.41 14.04 23.74
CA LEU A 594 5.28 12.96 24.21
C LEU A 594 4.61 12.12 25.30
N THR A 595 3.83 12.75 26.19
CA THR A 595 3.08 12.05 27.24
C THR A 595 1.98 11.16 26.66
N ASN A 596 1.29 11.63 25.61
CA ASN A 596 0.20 10.90 24.96
C ASN A 596 0.73 9.78 24.05
N ILE A 597 1.75 10.07 23.23
CA ILE A 597 2.27 9.12 22.23
C ILE A 597 3.20 8.07 22.86
N LYS A 598 3.97 8.47 23.89
CA LYS A 598 4.97 7.63 24.59
C LYS A 598 5.95 6.97 23.61
N PRO A 599 6.74 7.75 22.87
CA PRO A 599 7.70 7.21 21.92
C PRO A 599 8.70 6.28 22.60
N THR A 600 9.10 5.22 21.90
CA THR A 600 10.04 4.20 22.43
C THR A 600 11.51 4.54 22.18
N SER A 601 11.79 5.53 21.32
CA SER A 601 13.16 5.98 21.02
C SER A 601 13.23 7.50 20.82
N ILE A 602 14.44 8.05 20.95
CA ILE A 602 14.71 9.48 20.66
C ILE A 602 14.43 9.82 19.21
N SER A 603 14.76 8.93 18.28
CA SER A 603 14.45 9.13 16.86
C SER A 603 12.95 9.19 16.62
N GLN A 604 12.16 8.34 17.28
CA GLN A 604 10.69 8.41 17.21
C GLN A 604 10.17 9.73 17.81
N ALA A 605 10.68 10.14 18.98
CA ALA A 605 10.31 11.41 19.59
C ALA A 605 10.54 12.61 18.65
N SER A 606 11.66 12.60 17.91
CA SER A 606 12.02 13.68 16.97
C SER A 606 11.09 13.80 15.76
N ARG A 607 10.33 12.75 15.43
CA ARG A 607 9.38 12.75 14.29
C ARG A 607 7.97 13.17 14.67
N ILE A 608 7.69 13.31 15.98
CA ILE A 608 6.38 13.77 16.45
C ILE A 608 6.20 15.25 16.10
N SER A 609 5.10 15.56 15.42
CA SER A 609 4.77 16.96 15.09
C SER A 609 4.62 17.79 16.36
N GLY A 610 5.29 18.94 16.43
CA GLY A 610 5.32 19.80 17.61
C GLY A 610 6.46 19.51 18.60
N VAL A 611 7.30 18.49 18.32
CA VAL A 611 8.56 18.26 19.04
C VAL A 611 9.72 18.85 18.24
N SER A 612 10.38 19.85 18.82
CA SER A 612 11.49 20.58 18.17
C SER A 612 12.84 19.90 18.40
N PRO A 613 13.87 20.20 17.58
CA PRO A 613 15.24 19.74 17.83
C PRO A 613 15.78 20.15 19.21
N SER A 614 15.35 21.29 19.76
CA SER A 614 15.70 21.70 21.10
C SER A 614 15.05 20.82 22.17
N ASP A 615 13.80 20.39 22.00
CA ASP A 615 13.15 19.44 22.91
C ASP A 615 13.88 18.09 22.91
N ILE A 616 14.35 17.63 21.75
CA ILE A 616 15.16 16.40 21.64
C ILE A 616 16.49 16.53 22.38
N SER A 617 17.15 17.68 22.27
CA SER A 617 18.39 17.96 23.01
C SER A 617 18.15 17.95 24.52
N VAL A 618 17.04 18.52 24.99
CA VAL A 618 16.61 18.49 26.39
C VAL A 618 16.39 17.05 26.86
N LEU A 619 15.71 16.22 26.07
CA LEU A 619 15.48 14.81 26.40
C LEU A 619 16.79 14.04 26.53
N LEU A 620 17.73 14.20 25.59
CA LEU A 620 19.05 13.55 25.63
C LEU A 620 19.82 13.91 26.89
N VAL A 621 19.88 15.21 27.23
CA VAL A 621 20.55 15.69 28.44
C VAL A 621 19.87 15.12 29.68
N TYR A 622 18.53 15.13 29.74
CA TYR A 622 17.78 14.62 30.90
C TYR A 622 17.95 13.10 31.08
N MET A 623 18.16 12.37 29.99
CA MET A 623 18.45 10.93 30.02
C MET A 623 19.94 10.61 30.28
N GLY A 624 20.79 11.60 30.49
CA GLY A 624 22.22 11.42 30.77
C GLY A 624 23.03 11.00 29.55
N ARG A 625 22.61 11.44 28.36
CA ARG A 625 23.21 11.06 27.06
C ARG A 625 23.66 12.28 26.26
#